data_e15daf2f5be26cef25eae43435b2efdc
#
_entry.id   e15daf2f5be26cef25eae43435b2efdc
#
_cell.length_a   1.000
_cell.length_b   1.000
_cell.length_c   1.000
_cell.angle_alpha   90.00
_cell.angle_beta   90.00
_cell.angle_gamma   90.00
#
_symmetry.space_group_name_H-M   'P 1'
#
loop_
_entity.id
_entity.type
_entity.pdbx_description
1 polymer ?
#
loop_
_entity_poly.entity_id
_entity_poly.type
_entity_poly.pdbx_seq_one_letter_code
_entity_poly.pdbx_strand_id
1 'polypeptide(L)'
;FQDKAIPRDLLERIIDAGRMTPTGSNSQSPAYIVLQDDLPQIRAQAVEALYRRSQDPTNSYRESLARIYHDSQAGRDTLFHGAPAVILVLDRQATGINGALAASRMELMANALGLGVCFVGFFVQAIESDPALRQLLQLPEGTRPITSLAIGYPAVTYRRTAPRKPAQVTWR
;
A
#
# COMPACT_ATOMS: atom_id res chain seq x y z
N PHE A 1 12.63 -5.14 3.65
CA PHE A 1 13.31 -3.83 3.71
C PHE A 1 14.41 -3.86 4.77
N GLN A 2 15.28 -2.84 4.78
CA GLN A 2 16.25 -2.61 5.86
C GLN A 2 15.54 -2.01 7.08
N ASP A 3 16.02 -2.32 8.28
CA ASP A 3 15.58 -1.65 9.52
C ASP A 3 16.23 -0.25 9.60
N LYS A 4 15.66 0.67 8.83
CA LYS A 4 16.16 2.05 8.72
C LYS A 4 14.99 2.98 8.47
N ALA A 5 14.78 3.95 9.36
CA ALA A 5 13.74 4.96 9.22
C ALA A 5 13.92 5.79 7.94
N ILE A 6 12.79 6.19 7.34
CA ILE A 6 12.78 7.11 6.20
C ILE A 6 12.60 8.54 6.74
N PRO A 7 13.49 9.46 6.39
CA PRO A 7 13.32 10.87 6.73
C PRO A 7 12.02 11.45 6.16
N ARG A 8 11.38 12.31 6.92
CA ARG A 8 10.09 12.90 6.56
C ARG A 8 10.11 13.65 5.23
N ASP A 9 11.18 14.37 4.95
CA ASP A 9 11.37 15.13 3.70
C ASP A 9 11.35 14.23 2.46
N LEU A 10 11.86 12.99 2.55
CA LEU A 10 11.75 12.03 1.45
C LEU A 10 10.32 11.55 1.24
N LEU A 11 9.57 11.32 2.32
CA LEU A 11 8.15 10.95 2.22
C LEU A 11 7.32 12.10 1.65
N GLU A 12 7.60 13.34 2.05
CA GLU A 12 6.94 14.53 1.50
C GLU A 12 7.19 14.69 -0.01
N ARG A 13 8.41 14.44 -0.48
CA ARG A 13 8.73 14.44 -1.93
C ARG A 13 7.98 13.35 -2.70
N ILE A 14 7.81 12.17 -2.10
CA ILE A 14 7.03 11.08 -2.69
C ILE A 14 5.55 11.48 -2.79
N ILE A 15 4.99 12.06 -1.73
CA ILE A 15 3.61 12.54 -1.71
C ILE A 15 3.40 13.66 -2.75
N ASP A 16 4.35 14.59 -2.87
CA ASP A 16 4.29 15.65 -3.87
C ASP A 16 4.25 15.11 -5.30
N ALA A 17 5.01 14.06 -5.61
CA ALA A 17 4.93 13.40 -6.91
C ALA A 17 3.51 12.85 -7.19
N GLY A 18 2.87 12.26 -6.17
CA GLY A 18 1.47 11.83 -6.24
C GLY A 18 0.51 13.01 -6.43
N ARG A 19 0.67 14.07 -5.63
CA ARG A 19 -0.15 15.27 -5.69
C ARG A 19 -0.10 15.97 -7.05
N MET A 20 1.06 15.97 -7.71
CA MET A 20 1.26 16.55 -9.04
C MET A 20 0.75 15.67 -10.19
N THR A 21 0.11 14.55 -9.89
CA THR A 21 -0.49 13.69 -10.93
C THR A 21 -1.71 14.39 -11.54
N PRO A 22 -1.82 14.47 -12.88
CA PRO A 22 -3.05 14.93 -13.51
C PRO A 22 -4.25 14.06 -13.10
N THR A 23 -5.37 14.71 -12.84
CA THR A 23 -6.62 14.04 -12.43
C THR A 23 -7.74 14.37 -13.41
N GLY A 24 -8.70 13.48 -13.55
CA GLY A 24 -9.89 13.72 -14.40
C GLY A 24 -10.57 15.01 -13.99
N SER A 25 -10.80 15.91 -14.96
CA SER A 25 -11.39 17.24 -14.77
C SER A 25 -10.68 18.10 -13.70
N ASN A 26 -9.40 17.85 -13.48
CA ASN A 26 -8.60 18.50 -12.44
C ASN A 26 -9.24 18.38 -11.02
N SER A 27 -9.85 17.25 -10.74
CA SER A 27 -10.61 17.03 -9.51
C SER A 27 -9.76 17.02 -8.24
N GLN A 28 -8.46 16.74 -8.37
CA GLN A 28 -7.48 16.66 -7.26
C GLN A 28 -8.01 15.84 -6.08
N SER A 29 -8.68 14.73 -6.41
CA SER A 29 -9.41 13.87 -5.46
C SER A 29 -8.57 12.95 -4.57
N PRO A 30 -7.31 12.57 -4.92
CA PRO A 30 -6.52 11.72 -4.05
C PRO A 30 -6.18 12.37 -2.72
N ALA A 31 -6.16 11.55 -1.66
CA ALA A 31 -5.67 11.91 -0.33
C ALA A 31 -4.73 10.82 0.17
N TYR A 32 -3.90 11.14 1.15
CA TYR A 32 -2.83 10.25 1.62
C TYR A 32 -2.80 10.20 3.14
N ILE A 33 -2.57 9.00 3.69
CA ILE A 33 -2.25 8.81 5.10
C ILE A 33 -0.87 8.16 5.17
N VAL A 34 0.04 8.75 5.91
CA VAL A 34 1.38 8.21 6.16
C VAL A 34 1.40 7.54 7.53
N LEU A 35 1.81 6.29 7.55
CA LEU A 35 1.93 5.48 8.75
C LEU A 35 3.41 5.19 9.00
N GLN A 36 3.92 5.63 10.14
CA GLN A 36 5.27 5.35 10.65
C GLN A 36 5.19 4.91 12.11
N ASP A 37 4.96 5.85 13.03
CA ASP A 37 4.99 5.59 14.48
C ASP A 37 3.87 4.62 14.92
N ASP A 38 2.68 4.74 14.34
CA ASP A 38 1.51 3.90 14.62
C ASP A 38 1.50 2.59 13.81
N LEU A 39 2.47 2.41 12.91
CA LEU A 39 2.49 1.28 11.97
C LEU A 39 2.45 -0.09 12.67
N PRO A 40 3.15 -0.33 13.79
CA PRO A 40 3.07 -1.61 14.51
C PRO A 40 1.66 -1.95 14.99
N GLN A 41 0.93 -0.99 15.56
CA GLN A 41 -0.43 -1.16 16.04
C GLN A 41 -1.40 -1.41 14.87
N ILE A 42 -1.29 -0.62 13.82
CA ILE A 42 -2.12 -0.72 12.62
C ILE A 42 -1.89 -2.06 11.91
N ARG A 43 -0.63 -2.52 11.83
CA ARG A 43 -0.28 -3.83 11.27
C ARG A 43 -0.93 -4.95 12.07
N ALA A 44 -0.85 -4.93 13.40
CA ALA A 44 -1.45 -5.95 14.25
C ALA A 44 -2.96 -6.06 14.00
N GLN A 45 -3.67 -4.92 13.97
CA GLN A 45 -5.10 -4.89 13.69
C GLN A 45 -5.43 -5.38 12.27
N ALA A 46 -4.61 -4.99 11.27
CA ALA A 46 -4.80 -5.43 9.89
C ALA A 46 -4.62 -6.94 9.74
N VAL A 47 -3.61 -7.52 10.38
CA VAL A 47 -3.35 -8.97 10.38
C VAL A 47 -4.54 -9.74 10.98
N GLU A 48 -5.10 -9.28 12.10
CA GLU A 48 -6.29 -9.87 12.71
C GLU A 48 -7.52 -9.78 11.78
N ALA A 49 -7.72 -8.63 11.12
CA ALA A 49 -8.79 -8.47 10.14
C ALA A 49 -8.66 -9.45 8.98
N LEU A 50 -7.44 -9.63 8.45
CA LEU A 50 -7.15 -10.58 7.38
C LEU A 50 -7.36 -12.02 7.82
N TYR A 51 -6.99 -12.36 9.07
CA TYR A 51 -7.23 -13.70 9.60
C TYR A 51 -8.73 -14.01 9.70
N ARG A 52 -9.56 -13.08 10.19
CA ARG A 52 -11.02 -13.25 10.17
C ARG A 52 -11.55 -13.50 8.75
N ARG A 53 -11.03 -12.78 7.74
CA ARG A 53 -11.39 -13.01 6.33
C ARG A 53 -10.94 -14.36 5.79
N SER A 54 -9.85 -14.91 6.31
CA SER A 54 -9.34 -16.23 5.89
C SER A 54 -10.26 -17.37 6.30
N GLN A 55 -11.17 -17.14 7.26
CA GLN A 55 -12.14 -18.14 7.72
C GLN A 55 -13.32 -18.33 6.76
N ASP A 56 -13.50 -17.40 5.80
CA ASP A 56 -14.51 -17.53 4.75
C ASP A 56 -14.03 -18.55 3.69
N PRO A 57 -14.71 -19.71 3.54
CA PRO A 57 -14.32 -20.76 2.58
C PRO A 57 -14.43 -20.28 1.11
N THR A 58 -15.20 -19.23 0.84
CA THR A 58 -15.38 -18.68 -0.52
C THR A 58 -14.29 -17.69 -0.91
N ASN A 59 -13.46 -17.27 0.04
CA ASN A 59 -12.38 -16.33 -0.22
C ASN A 59 -11.22 -17.00 -0.97
N SER A 60 -10.99 -16.63 -2.21
CA SER A 60 -9.90 -17.18 -3.06
C SER A 60 -8.50 -16.94 -2.51
N TYR A 61 -8.31 -15.98 -1.59
CA TYR A 61 -7.03 -15.66 -0.96
C TYR A 61 -6.87 -16.25 0.45
N ARG A 62 -7.82 -17.06 0.93
CA ARG A 62 -7.87 -17.56 2.32
C ARG A 62 -6.54 -18.10 2.84
N GLU A 63 -5.82 -18.90 2.05
CA GLU A 63 -4.54 -19.47 2.44
C GLU A 63 -3.44 -18.41 2.59
N SER A 64 -3.41 -17.44 1.68
CA SER A 64 -2.45 -16.32 1.76
C SER A 64 -2.72 -15.45 2.98
N LEU A 65 -4.00 -15.17 3.29
CA LEU A 65 -4.39 -14.37 4.45
C LEU A 65 -4.08 -15.10 5.76
N ALA A 66 -4.36 -16.42 5.85
CA ALA A 66 -4.02 -17.22 7.01
C ALA A 66 -2.49 -17.28 7.22
N ARG A 67 -1.72 -17.41 6.13
CA ARG A 67 -0.25 -17.41 6.20
C ARG A 67 0.29 -16.09 6.76
N ILE A 68 -0.24 -14.93 6.34
CA ILE A 68 0.16 -13.62 6.89
C ILE A 68 -0.03 -13.59 8.41
N TYR A 69 -1.14 -14.12 8.92
CA TYR A 69 -1.39 -14.22 10.35
C TYR A 69 -0.38 -15.13 11.06
N HIS A 70 -0.17 -16.36 10.57
CA HIS A 70 0.77 -17.30 11.18
C HIS A 70 2.21 -16.79 11.14
N ASP A 71 2.62 -16.12 10.06
CA ASP A 71 3.92 -15.50 9.95
C ASP A 71 4.08 -14.39 11.00
N SER A 72 3.05 -13.56 11.20
CA SER A 72 3.04 -12.52 12.22
C SER A 72 3.17 -13.09 13.63
N GLN A 73 2.46 -14.19 13.95
CA GLN A 73 2.60 -14.88 15.23
C GLN A 73 4.01 -15.46 15.45
N ALA A 74 4.71 -15.79 14.36
CA ALA A 74 6.10 -16.23 14.37
C ALA A 74 7.12 -15.07 14.30
N GLY A 75 6.68 -13.82 14.48
CA GLY A 75 7.54 -12.64 14.48
C GLY A 75 7.98 -12.17 13.09
N ARG A 76 7.38 -12.67 12.02
CA ARG A 76 7.69 -12.28 10.63
C ARG A 76 6.62 -11.34 10.08
N ASP A 77 7.04 -10.21 9.54
CA ASP A 77 6.14 -9.29 8.83
C ASP A 77 6.08 -9.62 7.34
N THR A 78 5.10 -10.38 6.93
CA THR A 78 4.81 -10.70 5.52
C THR A 78 3.69 -9.85 4.93
N LEU A 79 3.09 -8.93 5.71
CA LEU A 79 2.14 -7.94 5.21
C LEU A 79 2.86 -6.72 4.62
N PHE A 80 3.74 -6.09 5.38
CA PHE A 80 4.50 -4.91 4.95
C PHE A 80 5.99 -5.19 4.70
N HIS A 81 6.43 -6.45 4.89
CA HIS A 81 7.82 -6.88 4.63
C HIS A 81 8.87 -6.12 5.43
N GLY A 82 8.54 -5.70 6.66
CA GLY A 82 9.43 -4.91 7.50
C GLY A 82 9.61 -3.48 7.01
N ALA A 83 8.69 -2.94 6.23
CA ALA A 83 8.75 -1.55 5.79
C ALA A 83 8.62 -0.58 6.98
N PRO A 84 9.50 0.44 7.08
CA PRO A 84 9.44 1.45 8.14
C PRO A 84 8.34 2.49 7.93
N ALA A 85 7.74 2.54 6.75
CA ALA A 85 6.63 3.43 6.44
C ALA A 85 5.65 2.79 5.45
N VAL A 86 4.37 3.14 5.60
CA VAL A 86 3.32 2.79 4.64
C VAL A 86 2.55 4.06 4.28
N ILE A 87 2.34 4.30 2.99
CA ILE A 87 1.46 5.36 2.51
C ILE A 87 0.18 4.72 2.01
N LEU A 88 -0.93 5.01 2.67
CA LEU A 88 -2.25 4.63 2.21
C LEU A 88 -2.77 5.71 1.27
N VAL A 89 -3.10 5.32 0.05
CA VAL A 89 -3.65 6.19 -0.98
C VAL A 89 -5.16 6.04 -0.99
N LEU A 90 -5.85 7.15 -0.82
CA LEU A 90 -7.29 7.29 -0.79
C LEU A 90 -7.77 8.05 -2.02
N ASP A 91 -9.03 7.84 -2.41
CA ASP A 91 -9.67 8.66 -3.45
C ASP A 91 -11.13 8.94 -3.05
N ARG A 92 -11.62 10.13 -3.38
CA ARG A 92 -13.03 10.51 -3.22
C ARG A 92 -13.87 10.07 -4.42
N GLN A 93 -13.25 9.85 -5.57
CA GLN A 93 -13.95 9.37 -6.76
C GLN A 93 -14.15 7.86 -6.72
N ALA A 94 -15.34 7.41 -7.09
CA ALA A 94 -15.72 6.00 -7.07
C ALA A 94 -14.84 5.10 -7.94
N THR A 95 -14.28 5.61 -9.04
CA THR A 95 -13.41 4.83 -9.93
C THR A 95 -12.03 4.53 -9.32
N GLY A 96 -11.52 5.38 -8.42
CA GLY A 96 -10.19 5.26 -7.83
C GLY A 96 -9.03 5.45 -8.82
N ILE A 97 -9.31 5.82 -10.07
CA ILE A 97 -8.28 5.93 -11.12
C ILE A 97 -7.25 6.99 -10.74
N ASN A 98 -7.68 8.14 -10.23
CA ASN A 98 -6.76 9.21 -9.85
C ASN A 98 -5.81 8.77 -8.73
N GLY A 99 -6.33 8.07 -7.71
CA GLY A 99 -5.51 7.49 -6.63
C GLY A 99 -4.51 6.46 -7.15
N ALA A 100 -4.91 5.59 -8.08
CA ALA A 100 -4.03 4.60 -8.68
C ALA A 100 -2.91 5.24 -9.50
N LEU A 101 -3.22 6.27 -10.30
CA LEU A 101 -2.23 7.03 -11.07
C LEU A 101 -1.26 7.78 -10.15
N ALA A 102 -1.76 8.38 -9.07
CA ALA A 102 -0.94 9.03 -8.06
C ALA A 102 0.03 8.04 -7.41
N ALA A 103 -0.45 6.87 -7.01
CA ALA A 103 0.36 5.80 -6.40
C ALA A 103 1.49 5.34 -7.34
N SER A 104 1.23 5.21 -8.64
CA SER A 104 2.26 4.84 -9.61
C SER A 104 3.36 5.90 -9.72
N ARG A 105 3.01 7.20 -9.70
CA ARG A 105 4.02 8.26 -9.68
C ARG A 105 4.81 8.31 -8.38
N MET A 106 4.16 8.03 -7.25
CA MET A 106 4.82 7.93 -5.96
C MET A 106 5.84 6.78 -5.94
N GLU A 107 5.52 5.64 -6.52
CA GLU A 107 6.45 4.52 -6.69
C GLU A 107 7.69 4.94 -7.50
N LEU A 108 7.50 5.59 -8.64
CA LEU A 108 8.62 6.07 -9.48
C LEU A 108 9.52 7.06 -8.73
N MET A 109 8.92 8.00 -7.97
CA MET A 109 9.67 8.94 -7.16
C MET A 109 10.44 8.24 -6.04
N ALA A 110 9.82 7.29 -5.34
CA ALA A 110 10.49 6.52 -4.29
C ALA A 110 11.72 5.78 -4.84
N ASN A 111 11.58 5.13 -6.00
CA ASN A 111 12.68 4.46 -6.68
C ASN A 111 13.80 5.44 -7.09
N ALA A 112 13.45 6.63 -7.59
CA ALA A 112 14.41 7.67 -7.93
C ALA A 112 15.17 8.22 -6.69
N LEU A 113 14.57 8.10 -5.51
CA LEU A 113 15.17 8.46 -4.22
C LEU A 113 15.96 7.31 -3.58
N GLY A 114 16.12 6.17 -4.26
CA GLY A 114 16.82 5.00 -3.76
C GLY A 114 16.04 4.16 -2.76
N LEU A 115 14.71 4.37 -2.68
CA LEU A 115 13.82 3.57 -1.86
C LEU A 115 13.16 2.47 -2.71
N GLY A 116 12.78 1.37 -2.04
CA GLY A 116 11.95 0.33 -2.63
C GLY A 116 10.49 0.52 -2.27
N VAL A 117 9.60 -0.01 -3.10
CA VAL A 117 8.15 0.03 -2.88
C VAL A 117 7.55 -1.35 -3.09
N CYS A 118 6.59 -1.71 -2.23
CA CYS A 118 5.70 -2.83 -2.43
C CYS A 118 4.25 -2.35 -2.35
N PHE A 119 3.46 -2.63 -3.39
CA PHE A 119 2.01 -2.40 -3.35
C PHE A 119 1.34 -3.49 -2.50
N VAL A 120 0.61 -3.08 -1.45
CA VAL A 120 0.01 -4.00 -0.47
C VAL A 120 -1.52 -3.96 -0.55
N GLY A 121 -2.08 -4.68 -1.51
CA GLY A 121 -3.54 -4.77 -1.69
C GLY A 121 -4.26 -5.45 -0.51
N PHE A 122 -3.61 -6.36 0.21
CA PHE A 122 -4.21 -6.99 1.39
C PHE A 122 -4.48 -6.01 2.53
N PHE A 123 -3.69 -4.95 2.66
CA PHE A 123 -3.99 -3.91 3.64
C PHE A 123 -5.29 -3.16 3.31
N VAL A 124 -5.54 -2.87 2.04
CA VAL A 124 -6.83 -2.31 1.59
C VAL A 124 -7.98 -3.24 1.93
N GLN A 125 -7.84 -4.55 1.67
CA GLN A 125 -8.86 -5.54 2.05
C GLN A 125 -9.10 -5.60 3.56
N ALA A 126 -8.06 -5.47 4.38
CA ALA A 126 -8.19 -5.40 5.83
C ALA A 126 -9.04 -4.19 6.25
N ILE A 127 -8.71 -3.01 5.70
CA ILE A 127 -9.43 -1.75 6.00
C ILE A 127 -10.91 -1.84 5.58
N GLU A 128 -11.19 -2.43 4.43
CA GLU A 128 -12.56 -2.58 3.92
C GLU A 128 -13.41 -3.53 4.77
N SER A 129 -12.78 -4.53 5.39
CA SER A 129 -13.47 -5.57 6.16
C SER A 129 -13.56 -5.29 7.67
N ASP A 130 -12.81 -4.31 8.18
CA ASP A 130 -12.74 -4.03 9.62
C ASP A 130 -13.10 -2.56 9.92
N PRO A 131 -14.33 -2.30 10.45
CA PRO A 131 -14.71 -0.97 10.85
C PRO A 131 -13.81 -0.35 11.94
N ALA A 132 -13.26 -1.18 12.85
CA ALA A 132 -12.36 -0.70 13.90
C ALA A 132 -11.04 -0.19 13.31
N LEU A 133 -10.50 -0.88 12.30
CA LEU A 133 -9.31 -0.43 11.57
C LEU A 133 -9.57 0.88 10.80
N ARG A 134 -10.76 1.00 10.19
CA ARG A 134 -11.18 2.26 9.53
C ARG A 134 -11.23 3.43 10.51
N GLN A 135 -11.77 3.18 11.70
CA GLN A 135 -11.85 4.19 12.77
C GLN A 135 -10.45 4.56 13.29
N LEU A 136 -9.58 3.56 13.52
CA LEU A 136 -8.21 3.78 13.96
C LEU A 136 -7.42 4.64 12.97
N LEU A 137 -7.62 4.42 11.67
CA LEU A 137 -6.99 5.18 10.59
C LEU A 137 -7.61 6.57 10.39
N GLN A 138 -8.72 6.90 11.04
CA GLN A 138 -9.43 8.18 10.91
C GLN A 138 -9.64 8.58 9.44
N LEU A 139 -10.13 7.64 8.62
CA LEU A 139 -10.29 7.91 7.19
C LEU A 139 -11.15 9.15 6.96
N PRO A 140 -10.71 10.11 6.13
CA PRO A 140 -11.49 11.29 5.80
C PRO A 140 -12.84 10.90 5.19
N GLU A 141 -13.89 11.62 5.56
CA GLU A 141 -15.25 11.37 5.06
C GLU A 141 -15.30 11.41 3.53
N GLY A 142 -16.09 10.53 2.94
CA GLY A 142 -16.25 10.42 1.49
C GLY A 142 -15.02 9.85 0.76
N THR A 143 -13.97 9.42 1.48
CA THR A 143 -12.82 8.74 0.87
C THR A 143 -12.92 7.23 1.01
N ARG A 144 -12.25 6.54 0.08
CA ARG A 144 -12.04 5.09 0.17
C ARG A 144 -10.57 4.74 -0.08
N PRO A 145 -10.06 3.67 0.53
CA PRO A 145 -8.74 3.18 0.24
C PRO A 145 -8.67 2.63 -1.19
N ILE A 146 -7.64 3.00 -1.93
CA ILE A 146 -7.40 2.54 -3.31
C ILE A 146 -6.26 1.54 -3.33
N THR A 147 -5.14 1.90 -2.74
CA THR A 147 -3.95 1.07 -2.62
C THR A 147 -3.10 1.54 -1.45
N SER A 148 -2.11 0.73 -1.07
CA SER A 148 -1.08 1.16 -0.13
C SER A 148 0.30 0.82 -0.63
N LEU A 149 1.26 1.64 -0.26
CA LEU A 149 2.67 1.56 -0.63
C LEU A 149 3.47 1.31 0.64
N ALA A 150 3.97 0.09 0.85
CA ALA A 150 5.00 -0.19 1.85
C ALA A 150 6.33 0.30 1.28
N ILE A 151 7.02 1.20 1.99
CA ILE A 151 8.19 1.91 1.51
C ILE A 151 9.35 1.72 2.49
N GLY A 152 10.55 1.48 1.95
CA GLY A 152 11.75 1.30 2.76
C GLY A 152 13.01 1.26 1.92
N TYR A 153 14.17 1.29 2.56
CA TYR A 153 15.43 1.01 1.89
C TYR A 153 15.48 -0.47 1.50
N PRO A 154 15.82 -0.82 0.22
CA PRO A 154 15.91 -2.20 -0.21
C PRO A 154 16.94 -2.99 0.60
N ALA A 155 16.58 -4.16 1.14
CA ALA A 155 17.50 -5.08 1.77
C ALA A 155 18.16 -6.04 0.77
N VAL A 156 17.65 -6.05 -0.48
CA VAL A 156 18.12 -6.94 -1.56
C VAL A 156 18.39 -6.14 -2.82
N THR A 157 19.34 -6.58 -3.61
CA THR A 157 19.61 -6.03 -4.95
C THR A 157 19.19 -7.05 -5.99
N TYR A 158 18.25 -6.67 -6.85
CA TYR A 158 17.84 -7.52 -7.96
C TYR A 158 18.91 -7.50 -9.07
N ARG A 159 19.37 -8.68 -9.46
CA ARG A 159 20.40 -8.82 -10.52
C ARG A 159 19.82 -8.68 -11.93
N ARG A 160 18.51 -8.80 -12.08
CA ARG A 160 17.78 -8.69 -13.35
C ARG A 160 16.36 -8.20 -13.10
N THR A 161 15.75 -7.58 -14.10
CA THR A 161 14.33 -7.23 -14.08
C THR A 161 13.46 -8.49 -14.07
N ALA A 162 12.29 -8.41 -13.44
CA ALA A 162 11.29 -9.48 -13.54
C ALA A 162 10.87 -9.66 -15.02
N PRO A 163 10.76 -10.91 -15.50
CA PRO A 163 10.32 -11.15 -16.88
C PRO A 163 8.89 -10.63 -17.07
N ARG A 164 8.64 -10.04 -18.22
CA ARG A 164 7.34 -9.54 -18.63
C ARG A 164 6.89 -10.26 -19.92
N LYS A 165 5.60 -10.52 -20.01
CA LYS A 165 5.00 -10.98 -21.27
C LYS A 165 5.10 -9.86 -22.31
N PRO A 166 5.19 -10.20 -23.61
CA PRO A 166 5.11 -9.20 -24.68
C PRO A 166 3.82 -8.38 -24.58
N ALA A 167 3.90 -7.10 -24.92
CA ALA A 167 2.73 -6.26 -25.00
C ALA A 167 1.78 -6.76 -26.10
N GLN A 168 0.49 -6.83 -25.79
CA GLN A 168 -0.55 -7.09 -26.77
C GLN A 168 -1.02 -5.73 -27.34
N VAL A 169 -0.64 -5.44 -28.59
CA VAL A 169 -0.92 -4.17 -29.24
C VAL A 169 -1.65 -4.43 -30.55
N THR A 170 -2.74 -3.72 -30.78
CA THR A 170 -3.44 -3.72 -32.07
C THR A 170 -3.26 -2.35 -32.71
N TRP A 171 -2.66 -2.34 -33.89
CA TRP A 171 -2.53 -1.14 -34.73
C TRP A 171 -3.70 -1.10 -35.71
N ARG A 172 -4.39 0.07 -35.80
CA ARG A 172 -5.50 0.30 -36.74
C ARG A 172 -5.28 1.59 -37.49
#